data_cf2b2ef28341b53a9d3787d3a7defe24
#
_entry.id   cf2b2ef28341b53a9d3787d3a7defe24
#
_cell.length_a   1.000
_cell.length_b   1.000
_cell.length_c   1.000
_cell.angle_alpha   90.00
_cell.angle_beta   90.00
_cell.angle_gamma   90.00
#
_symmetry.space_group_name_H-M   'P 1'
#
loop_
_entity.id
_entity.type
_entity.pdbx_description
1 polymer ?
#
loop_
_entity_poly.entity_id
_entity_poly.type
_entity_poly.pdbx_seq_one_letter_code
_entity_poly.pdbx_strand_id
1 'polypeptide(L)'
;MRRLVQFFIIFFLFSVPANAACDFMIKIGEKGTKVFEKFAIPLPGFKGMWYMPVQSPEVCPNDNLNENIAIEYVFLGDKHEQAKLAAIRMIVLNDGNNTENNKLTLMNYAKKVYGDFDTGQNPEIFNNYNIWENGQSVVVYKRMSDQNDLYEEEIMITNVEYDKKLGMFFNEVEAEAEGFDKTE
;
A
#
# COMPACT_ATOMS: atom_id res chain seq x y z
N MET A 1 8.05 46.75 30.66
CA MET A 1 7.12 45.64 30.34
C MET A 1 6.58 45.68 28.89
N ARG A 2 7.39 46.03 27.91
CA ARG A 2 6.94 46.17 26.50
C ARG A 2 7.74 45.34 25.49
N ARG A 3 8.66 44.47 25.93
CA ARG A 3 9.53 43.66 25.08
C ARG A 3 9.28 42.14 25.17
N LEU A 4 8.28 41.67 25.91
CA LEU A 4 7.96 40.24 26.11
C LEU A 4 6.83 39.74 25.22
N VAL A 5 6.14 40.63 24.49
CA VAL A 5 5.00 40.27 23.63
C VAL A 5 5.43 39.93 22.17
N GLN A 6 6.63 40.33 21.76
CA GLN A 6 7.09 40.13 20.39
C GLN A 6 7.70 38.75 20.13
N PHE A 7 7.98 37.94 21.14
CA PHE A 7 8.57 36.59 20.95
C PHE A 7 7.54 35.47 20.79
N PHE A 8 6.24 35.74 21.02
CA PHE A 8 5.19 34.71 20.95
C PHE A 8 4.52 34.59 19.60
N ILE A 9 4.77 35.50 18.64
CA ILE A 9 4.09 35.48 17.31
C ILE A 9 4.88 34.74 16.25
N ILE A 10 6.15 34.40 16.46
CA ILE A 10 7.00 33.73 15.44
C ILE A 10 6.89 32.22 15.49
N PHE A 11 6.25 31.61 16.50
CA PHE A 11 6.20 30.15 16.65
C PHE A 11 5.00 29.50 15.96
N PHE A 12 4.13 30.26 15.29
CA PHE A 12 2.90 29.73 14.68
C PHE A 12 2.90 29.64 13.15
N LEU A 13 4.04 29.85 12.48
CA LEU A 13 4.08 29.87 11.01
C LEU A 13 4.84 28.71 10.36
N PHE A 14 5.22 27.70 11.11
CA PHE A 14 5.67 26.42 10.54
C PHE A 14 4.62 25.34 10.76
N SER A 15 3.39 25.59 10.32
CA SER A 15 2.55 24.48 9.88
C SER A 15 3.17 23.99 8.57
N VAL A 16 4.11 23.08 8.66
CA VAL A 16 4.48 22.22 7.53
C VAL A 16 3.16 21.66 7.03
N PRO A 17 2.77 21.89 5.77
CA PRO A 17 1.59 21.21 5.23
C PRO A 17 1.84 19.73 5.49
N ALA A 18 0.98 19.12 6.28
CA ALA A 18 0.93 17.67 6.36
C ALA A 18 0.72 17.22 4.91
N ASN A 19 1.77 16.69 4.28
CA ASN A 19 1.65 16.10 2.96
C ASN A 19 0.59 15.03 3.12
N ALA A 20 -0.61 15.31 2.59
CA ALA A 20 -1.74 14.43 2.76
C ALA A 20 -1.40 13.10 2.09
N ALA A 21 -1.16 12.09 2.91
CA ALA A 21 -1.16 10.72 2.45
C ALA A 21 -2.54 10.40 1.85
N CYS A 22 -2.63 9.36 1.03
CA CYS A 22 -3.91 8.88 0.53
C CYS A 22 -4.92 8.68 1.67
N ASP A 23 -6.16 9.05 1.46
CA ASP A 23 -7.26 8.77 2.40
C ASP A 23 -7.92 7.44 2.04
N PHE A 24 -7.50 6.40 2.70
CA PHE A 24 -8.02 5.06 2.49
C PHE A 24 -9.35 4.79 3.24
N MET A 25 -9.95 5.78 3.87
CA MET A 25 -11.27 5.74 4.52
C MET A 25 -11.41 4.80 5.71
N ILE A 26 -10.70 3.69 5.74
CA ILE A 26 -10.71 2.68 6.81
C ILE A 26 -9.29 2.24 7.13
N LYS A 27 -9.11 1.71 8.34
CA LYS A 27 -7.82 1.20 8.82
C LYS A 27 -7.74 -0.31 8.68
N ILE A 28 -6.53 -0.82 8.63
CA ILE A 28 -6.27 -2.27 8.66
C ILE A 28 -6.95 -2.88 9.91
N GLY A 29 -7.70 -3.95 9.69
CA GLY A 29 -8.50 -4.63 10.71
C GLY A 29 -9.94 -4.15 10.84
N GLU A 30 -10.32 -3.03 10.24
CA GLU A 30 -11.71 -2.56 10.20
C GLU A 30 -12.53 -3.30 9.15
N LYS A 31 -13.84 -3.37 9.35
CA LYS A 31 -14.79 -3.94 8.37
C LYS A 31 -14.87 -3.08 7.13
N GLY A 32 -15.00 -3.72 5.97
CA GLY A 32 -15.06 -3.07 4.67
C GLY A 32 -16.33 -2.27 4.38
N THR A 33 -17.33 -2.26 5.27
CA THR A 33 -18.68 -1.72 5.02
C THR A 33 -18.68 -0.33 4.38
N LYS A 34 -17.90 0.62 4.92
CA LYS A 34 -17.84 2.00 4.39
C LYS A 34 -17.26 2.07 2.97
N VAL A 35 -16.29 1.21 2.67
CA VAL A 35 -15.67 1.13 1.36
C VAL A 35 -16.64 0.49 0.37
N PHE A 36 -17.35 -0.56 0.80
CA PHE A 36 -18.33 -1.25 -0.06
C PHE A 36 -19.52 -0.35 -0.39
N GLU A 37 -19.98 0.47 0.56
CA GLU A 37 -21.06 1.44 0.32
C GLU A 37 -20.65 2.53 -0.67
N LYS A 38 -19.39 2.94 -0.64
CA LYS A 38 -18.91 4.03 -1.52
C LYS A 38 -18.56 3.55 -2.92
N PHE A 39 -17.88 2.41 -3.06
CA PHE A 39 -17.33 1.98 -4.33
C PHE A 39 -18.14 0.85 -4.97
N ALA A 40 -18.10 -0.34 -4.41
CA ALA A 40 -18.82 -1.52 -4.91
C ALA A 40 -18.73 -2.70 -3.93
N ILE A 41 -19.40 -3.79 -4.28
CA ILE A 41 -19.19 -5.10 -3.63
C ILE A 41 -17.82 -5.64 -4.06
N PRO A 42 -16.98 -6.13 -3.13
CA PRO A 42 -15.66 -6.65 -3.47
C PRO A 42 -15.75 -7.93 -4.31
N LEU A 43 -14.77 -8.11 -5.16
CA LEU A 43 -14.64 -9.30 -5.98
C LEU A 43 -14.14 -10.48 -5.14
N PRO A 44 -14.69 -11.68 -5.30
CA PRO A 44 -14.20 -12.86 -4.61
C PRO A 44 -12.80 -13.25 -5.12
N GLY A 45 -11.91 -13.52 -4.21
CA GLY A 45 -10.64 -14.15 -4.46
C GLY A 45 -10.62 -15.61 -3.96
N PHE A 46 -9.45 -16.06 -3.56
CA PHE A 46 -9.27 -17.41 -3.06
C PHE A 46 -9.69 -17.50 -1.58
N LYS A 47 -10.42 -18.56 -1.19
CA LYS A 47 -10.72 -18.98 0.20
C LYS A 47 -10.96 -17.86 1.23
N GLY A 48 -11.94 -16.99 1.01
CA GLY A 48 -12.26 -15.93 1.97
C GLY A 48 -11.39 -14.68 1.85
N MET A 49 -10.65 -14.54 0.76
CA MET A 49 -10.05 -13.29 0.34
C MET A 49 -10.99 -12.55 -0.60
N TRP A 50 -11.05 -11.23 -0.46
CA TRP A 50 -11.88 -10.34 -1.26
C TRP A 50 -11.06 -9.16 -1.71
N TYR A 51 -11.25 -8.73 -2.94
CA TYR A 51 -10.52 -7.65 -3.57
C TYR A 51 -11.43 -6.52 -4.01
N MET A 52 -11.02 -5.29 -3.77
CA MET A 52 -11.71 -4.13 -4.29
C MET A 52 -10.73 -3.18 -4.96
N PRO A 53 -10.67 -3.17 -6.28
CA PRO A 53 -9.90 -2.18 -7.02
C PRO A 53 -10.62 -0.83 -6.98
N VAL A 54 -9.86 0.25 -6.75
CA VAL A 54 -10.32 1.63 -6.84
C VAL A 54 -9.31 2.46 -7.63
N GLN A 55 -9.78 3.57 -8.19
CA GLN A 55 -8.89 4.47 -8.91
C GLN A 55 -8.08 5.34 -7.94
N SER A 56 -6.79 5.54 -8.23
CA SER A 56 -5.93 6.34 -7.36
C SER A 56 -6.43 7.76 -7.10
N PRO A 57 -7.04 8.51 -8.04
CA PRO A 57 -7.58 9.84 -7.76
C PRO A 57 -8.74 9.85 -6.75
N GLU A 58 -9.44 8.74 -6.57
CA GLU A 58 -10.58 8.65 -5.64
C GLU A 58 -10.15 8.59 -4.16
N VAL A 59 -8.94 8.11 -3.91
CA VAL A 59 -8.40 7.93 -2.55
C VAL A 59 -7.11 8.72 -2.32
N CYS A 60 -6.47 9.21 -3.37
CA CYS A 60 -5.24 10.00 -3.33
C CYS A 60 -5.36 11.31 -4.13
N PRO A 61 -6.38 12.16 -3.89
CA PRO A 61 -6.67 13.31 -4.76
C PRO A 61 -5.58 14.39 -4.72
N ASN A 62 -4.72 14.40 -3.71
CA ASN A 62 -3.68 15.40 -3.50
C ASN A 62 -2.26 14.89 -3.82
N ASP A 63 -2.15 13.64 -4.21
CA ASP A 63 -0.89 13.07 -4.66
C ASP A 63 -0.88 12.97 -6.19
N ASN A 64 0.28 13.23 -6.78
CA ASN A 64 0.49 13.07 -8.24
C ASN A 64 0.54 11.60 -8.66
N LEU A 65 -0.24 10.75 -7.98
CA LEU A 65 -0.45 9.38 -8.39
C LEU A 65 -1.41 9.42 -9.58
N ASN A 66 -0.88 9.10 -10.75
CA ASN A 66 -1.62 9.15 -12.00
C ASN A 66 -2.52 7.91 -12.18
N GLU A 67 -3.28 7.89 -13.26
CA GLU A 67 -4.21 6.80 -13.62
C GLU A 67 -3.52 5.44 -13.82
N ASN A 68 -2.19 5.42 -13.96
CA ASN A 68 -1.43 4.18 -14.10
C ASN A 68 -1.15 3.49 -12.77
N ILE A 69 -1.67 4.02 -11.65
CA ILE A 69 -1.57 3.36 -10.35
C ILE A 69 -2.93 2.78 -9.97
N ALA A 70 -3.00 1.47 -9.91
CA ALA A 70 -4.12 0.76 -9.31
C ALA A 70 -3.97 0.74 -7.79
N ILE A 71 -5.09 0.95 -7.11
CA ILE A 71 -5.19 0.76 -5.67
C ILE A 71 -6.17 -0.37 -5.43
N GLU A 72 -5.76 -1.34 -4.65
CA GLU A 72 -6.56 -2.52 -4.34
C GLU A 72 -6.66 -2.70 -2.83
N TYR A 73 -7.88 -2.74 -2.33
CA TYR A 73 -8.15 -3.15 -0.95
C TYR A 73 -8.26 -4.66 -0.90
N VAL A 74 -7.53 -5.28 0.01
CA VAL A 74 -7.55 -6.73 0.25
C VAL A 74 -8.23 -6.99 1.59
N PHE A 75 -9.32 -7.73 1.57
CA PHE A 75 -10.08 -8.09 2.76
C PHE A 75 -9.98 -9.59 3.03
N LEU A 76 -10.02 -9.96 4.30
CA LEU A 76 -10.08 -11.36 4.76
C LEU A 76 -11.35 -11.60 5.57
N GLY A 77 -12.06 -12.67 5.24
CA GLY A 77 -13.26 -13.13 5.92
C GLY A 77 -14.09 -14.08 5.06
N ASP A 78 -14.81 -15.02 5.67
CA ASP A 78 -15.60 -16.04 4.97
C ASP A 78 -16.69 -15.43 4.08
N LYS A 79 -17.21 -14.28 4.50
CA LYS A 79 -18.21 -13.51 3.75
C LYS A 79 -17.79 -12.06 3.67
N HIS A 80 -18.04 -11.42 2.52
CA HIS A 80 -17.62 -10.04 2.30
C HIS A 80 -18.20 -9.06 3.33
N GLU A 81 -19.44 -9.25 3.80
CA GLU A 81 -20.07 -8.37 4.78
C GLU A 81 -19.36 -8.36 6.14
N GLN A 82 -18.60 -9.40 6.43
CA GLN A 82 -17.83 -9.55 7.67
C GLN A 82 -16.34 -9.38 7.47
N ALA A 83 -15.90 -9.31 6.22
CA ALA A 83 -14.51 -9.23 5.87
C ALA A 83 -13.87 -7.93 6.39
N LYS A 84 -12.64 -8.07 6.89
CA LYS A 84 -11.85 -6.99 7.44
C LYS A 84 -10.71 -6.65 6.50
N LEU A 85 -10.39 -5.37 6.42
CA LEU A 85 -9.26 -4.90 5.63
C LEU A 85 -7.96 -5.52 6.16
N ALA A 86 -7.30 -6.29 5.33
CA ALA A 86 -6.03 -6.95 5.63
C ALA A 86 -4.83 -6.20 5.05
N ALA A 87 -4.98 -5.67 3.85
CA ALA A 87 -3.95 -4.86 3.21
C ALA A 87 -4.55 -3.87 2.21
N ILE A 88 -3.75 -2.85 1.90
CA ILE A 88 -3.96 -1.96 0.75
C ILE A 88 -2.75 -2.13 -0.14
N ARG A 89 -2.98 -2.45 -1.40
CA ARG A 89 -1.94 -2.56 -2.42
C ARG A 89 -2.03 -1.37 -3.36
N MET A 90 -0.89 -0.80 -3.69
CA MET A 90 -0.73 0.20 -4.73
C MET A 90 0.21 -0.40 -5.77
N ILE A 91 -0.23 -0.47 -7.01
CA ILE A 91 0.48 -1.21 -8.07
C ILE A 91 0.62 -0.29 -9.26
N VAL A 92 1.82 -0.14 -9.77
CA VAL A 92 2.03 0.52 -11.06
C VAL A 92 1.56 -0.43 -12.16
N LEU A 93 0.54 -0.01 -12.90
CA LEU A 93 0.05 -0.76 -14.05
C LEU A 93 1.08 -0.69 -15.18
N ASN A 94 1.50 -1.85 -15.64
CA ASN A 94 2.39 -1.97 -16.77
C ASN A 94 1.58 -1.89 -18.06
N ASP A 95 1.57 -0.72 -18.69
CA ASP A 95 0.93 -0.50 -20.00
C ASP A 95 1.85 -0.83 -21.20
N GLY A 96 2.93 -1.56 -20.97
CA GLY A 96 3.95 -1.90 -21.97
C GLY A 96 5.01 -0.82 -22.19
N ASN A 97 4.88 0.34 -21.56
CA ASN A 97 5.85 1.45 -21.65
C ASN A 97 6.72 1.61 -20.40
N ASN A 98 6.71 0.61 -19.55
CA ASN A 98 7.43 0.63 -18.30
C ASN A 98 8.94 0.48 -18.51
N THR A 99 9.60 1.54 -18.98
CA THR A 99 11.06 1.63 -19.03
C THR A 99 11.63 2.02 -17.65
N GLU A 100 12.88 1.72 -17.39
CA GLU A 100 13.54 1.95 -16.09
C GLU A 100 13.33 3.36 -15.51
N ASN A 101 13.24 4.37 -16.33
CA ASN A 101 13.14 5.77 -15.92
C ASN A 101 11.75 6.19 -15.41
N ASN A 102 10.69 5.42 -15.65
CA ASN A 102 9.31 5.79 -15.28
C ASN A 102 8.86 5.22 -13.95
N LYS A 103 9.76 4.64 -13.14
CA LYS A 103 9.38 3.63 -12.17
C LYS A 103 9.68 3.90 -10.72
N LEU A 104 9.86 5.14 -10.40
CA LEU A 104 10.09 5.53 -9.00
C LEU A 104 8.87 6.24 -8.40
N THR A 105 7.70 6.11 -9.01
CA THR A 105 6.49 6.81 -8.54
C THR A 105 6.09 6.33 -7.16
N LEU A 106 6.01 5.02 -6.97
CA LEU A 106 5.66 4.46 -5.67
C LEU A 106 6.82 4.53 -4.67
N MET A 107 8.06 4.43 -5.12
CA MET A 107 9.21 4.69 -4.25
C MET A 107 9.20 6.13 -3.73
N ASN A 108 8.94 7.11 -4.59
CA ASN A 108 8.86 8.51 -4.19
C ASN A 108 7.67 8.75 -3.24
N TYR A 109 6.53 8.12 -3.48
CA TYR A 109 5.40 8.13 -2.57
C TYR A 109 5.78 7.54 -1.20
N ALA A 110 6.39 6.34 -1.19
CA ALA A 110 6.79 5.68 0.03
C ALA A 110 7.76 6.53 0.86
N LYS A 111 8.78 7.11 0.24
CA LYS A 111 9.72 8.01 0.90
C LYS A 111 9.04 9.24 1.49
N LYS A 112 8.11 9.83 0.75
CA LYS A 112 7.36 11.01 1.18
C LYS A 112 6.50 10.71 2.41
N VAL A 113 5.86 9.55 2.47
CA VAL A 113 4.85 9.20 3.49
C VAL A 113 5.46 8.48 4.68
N TYR A 114 6.39 7.56 4.44
CA TYR A 114 6.95 6.67 5.45
C TYR A 114 8.40 6.99 5.82
N GLY A 115 9.02 7.90 5.09
CA GLY A 115 10.41 8.30 5.29
C GLY A 115 11.37 7.63 4.32
N ASP A 116 12.58 8.15 4.28
CA ASP A 116 13.64 7.65 3.42
C ASP A 116 14.04 6.22 3.82
N PHE A 117 14.41 5.46 2.81
CA PHE A 117 15.10 4.20 3.01
C PHE A 117 16.37 4.15 2.16
N ASP A 118 17.40 3.58 2.74
CA ASP A 118 18.66 3.35 2.03
C ASP A 118 18.61 1.96 1.38
N THR A 119 18.62 1.93 0.05
CA THR A 119 18.69 0.66 -0.69
C THR A 119 20.13 0.14 -0.79
N GLY A 120 21.11 0.94 -0.36
CA GLY A 120 22.55 0.63 -0.56
C GLY A 120 22.98 0.66 -2.02
N GLN A 121 22.09 1.05 -2.93
CA GLN A 121 22.36 1.09 -4.37
C GLN A 121 21.52 2.18 -5.05
N ASN A 122 21.82 2.44 -6.33
CA ASN A 122 21.02 3.36 -7.12
C ASN A 122 19.55 2.88 -7.17
N PRO A 123 18.57 3.72 -6.78
CA PRO A 123 17.16 3.37 -6.83
C PRO A 123 16.66 2.87 -8.19
N GLU A 124 17.25 3.36 -9.29
CA GLU A 124 16.85 2.97 -10.64
C GLU A 124 17.16 1.50 -10.96
N ILE A 125 18.17 0.92 -10.32
CA ILE A 125 18.53 -0.49 -10.48
C ILE A 125 18.05 -1.36 -9.31
N PHE A 126 17.28 -0.79 -8.37
CA PHE A 126 16.75 -1.54 -7.24
C PHE A 126 15.80 -2.63 -7.72
N ASN A 127 16.14 -3.88 -7.45
CA ASN A 127 15.41 -5.07 -7.85
C ASN A 127 15.23 -5.98 -6.64
N ASN A 128 14.40 -5.55 -5.69
CA ASN A 128 14.20 -6.20 -4.41
C ASN A 128 12.96 -5.65 -3.72
N TYR A 129 12.80 -5.95 -2.45
CA TYR A 129 11.79 -5.34 -1.57
C TYR A 129 12.46 -4.65 -0.38
N ASN A 130 11.76 -3.69 0.21
CA ASN A 130 12.12 -3.05 1.45
C ASN A 130 10.89 -2.95 2.37
N ILE A 131 11.12 -3.01 3.67
CA ILE A 131 10.06 -3.01 4.68
C ILE A 131 10.29 -1.85 5.64
N TRP A 132 9.22 -1.06 5.86
CA TRP A 132 9.14 -0.11 6.96
C TRP A 132 8.23 -0.67 8.03
N GLU A 133 8.73 -0.74 9.24
CA GLU A 133 7.95 -1.09 10.42
C GLU A 133 7.91 0.12 11.35
N ASN A 134 6.70 0.59 11.67
CA ASN A 134 6.49 1.66 12.61
C ASN A 134 5.34 1.31 13.56
N GLY A 135 5.70 0.81 14.73
CA GLY A 135 4.74 0.31 15.71
C GLY A 135 3.96 -0.88 15.18
N GLN A 136 2.69 -0.70 14.88
CA GLN A 136 1.83 -1.76 14.34
C GLN A 136 1.75 -1.74 12.81
N SER A 137 2.19 -0.68 12.15
CA SER A 137 2.15 -0.56 10.70
C SER A 137 3.32 -1.27 10.05
N VAL A 138 3.03 -2.01 8.99
CA VAL A 138 4.01 -2.67 8.12
C VAL A 138 3.75 -2.18 6.69
N VAL A 139 4.77 -1.64 6.06
CA VAL A 139 4.72 -1.19 4.67
C VAL A 139 5.82 -1.90 3.91
N VAL A 140 5.42 -2.65 2.91
CA VAL A 140 6.35 -3.37 2.03
C VAL A 140 6.37 -2.67 0.68
N TYR A 141 7.53 -2.18 0.29
CA TYR A 141 7.79 -1.71 -1.07
C TYR A 141 8.51 -2.81 -1.84
N LYS A 142 8.02 -3.14 -2.99
CA LYS A 142 8.59 -4.13 -3.90
C LYS A 142 8.81 -3.49 -5.26
N ARG A 143 9.97 -3.74 -5.85
CA ARG A 143 10.26 -3.42 -7.25
C ARG A 143 11.05 -4.56 -7.84
N MET A 144 10.50 -5.22 -8.84
CA MET A 144 11.11 -6.39 -9.46
C MET A 144 10.99 -6.32 -10.98
N SER A 145 12.05 -6.70 -11.69
CA SER A 145 12.00 -6.87 -13.14
C SER A 145 11.47 -8.26 -13.50
N ASP A 146 10.70 -8.31 -14.56
CA ASP A 146 10.31 -9.54 -15.23
C ASP A 146 11.39 -10.02 -16.22
N GLN A 147 11.06 -11.08 -16.98
CA GLN A 147 11.95 -11.66 -17.99
C GLN A 147 12.20 -10.75 -19.21
N ASN A 148 11.44 -9.66 -19.34
CA ASN A 148 11.55 -8.69 -20.44
C ASN A 148 12.18 -7.38 -19.96
N ASP A 149 12.84 -7.38 -18.80
CA ASP A 149 13.37 -6.19 -18.13
C ASP A 149 12.31 -5.11 -17.84
N LEU A 150 11.04 -5.53 -17.76
CA LEU A 150 9.96 -4.68 -17.31
C LEU A 150 9.86 -4.78 -15.79
N TYR A 151 9.85 -3.65 -15.13
CA TYR A 151 9.76 -3.61 -13.68
C TYR A 151 8.30 -3.53 -13.23
N GLU A 152 7.95 -4.28 -12.23
CA GLU A 152 6.74 -4.09 -11.43
C GLU A 152 7.11 -3.32 -10.17
N GLU A 153 6.32 -2.31 -9.86
CA GLU A 153 6.48 -1.53 -8.64
C GLU A 153 5.19 -1.62 -7.82
N GLU A 154 5.33 -1.99 -6.56
CA GLU A 154 4.20 -2.23 -5.65
C GLU A 154 4.52 -1.70 -4.24
N ILE A 155 3.50 -1.14 -3.58
CA ILE A 155 3.48 -0.93 -2.14
C ILE A 155 2.34 -1.76 -1.55
N MET A 156 2.61 -2.51 -0.51
CA MET A 156 1.60 -3.14 0.33
C MET A 156 1.63 -2.50 1.72
N ILE A 157 0.50 -1.98 2.15
CA ILE A 157 0.31 -1.38 3.47
C ILE A 157 -0.53 -2.35 4.29
N THR A 158 -0.02 -2.79 5.43
CA THR A 158 -0.70 -3.72 6.33
C THR A 158 -0.32 -3.43 7.78
N ASN A 159 -0.57 -4.35 8.70
CA ASN A 159 -0.07 -4.33 10.06
C ASN A 159 0.49 -5.71 10.44
N VAL A 160 1.22 -5.78 11.56
CA VAL A 160 1.89 -7.01 12.03
C VAL A 160 0.95 -8.21 12.12
N GLU A 161 -0.30 -8.01 12.57
CA GLU A 161 -1.29 -9.09 12.68
C GLU A 161 -1.71 -9.61 11.30
N TYR A 162 -2.05 -8.70 10.38
CA TYR A 162 -2.56 -9.08 9.06
C TYR A 162 -1.44 -9.47 8.10
N ASP A 163 -0.24 -8.94 8.24
CA ASP A 163 0.93 -9.40 7.51
C ASP A 163 1.16 -10.91 7.76
N LYS A 164 1.17 -11.31 9.02
CA LYS A 164 1.27 -12.72 9.37
C LYS A 164 0.12 -13.57 8.80
N LYS A 165 -1.12 -13.08 8.87
CA LYS A 165 -2.28 -13.80 8.31
C LYS A 165 -2.19 -13.97 6.80
N LEU A 166 -1.78 -12.92 6.09
CA LEU A 166 -1.58 -12.95 4.63
C LEU A 166 -0.46 -13.92 4.26
N GLY A 167 0.67 -13.90 4.98
CA GLY A 167 1.75 -14.85 4.76
C GLY A 167 1.32 -16.31 4.93
N MET A 168 0.56 -16.60 5.98
CA MET A 168 0.00 -17.95 6.17
C MET A 168 -0.95 -18.34 5.05
N PHE A 169 -1.81 -17.42 4.64
CA PHE A 169 -2.77 -17.62 3.57
C PHE A 169 -2.08 -17.92 2.22
N PHE A 170 -1.08 -17.14 1.84
CA PHE A 170 -0.33 -17.36 0.61
C PHE A 170 0.43 -18.69 0.62
N ASN A 171 1.02 -19.08 1.76
CA ASN A 171 1.67 -20.37 1.90
C ASN A 171 0.68 -21.55 1.72
N GLU A 172 -0.56 -21.41 2.18
CA GLU A 172 -1.60 -22.43 1.97
C GLU A 172 -2.01 -22.51 0.49
N VAL A 173 -2.12 -21.37 -0.19
CA VAL A 173 -2.42 -21.31 -1.61
C VAL A 173 -1.33 -22.00 -2.45
N GLU A 174 -0.07 -21.71 -2.16
CA GLU A 174 1.07 -22.33 -2.84
C GLU A 174 1.11 -23.83 -2.59
N ALA A 175 0.92 -24.27 -1.35
CA ALA A 175 0.91 -25.70 -1.00
C ALA A 175 -0.19 -26.46 -1.75
N GLU A 176 -1.39 -25.87 -1.90
CA GLU A 176 -2.47 -26.48 -2.67
C GLU A 176 -2.17 -26.50 -4.19
N ALA A 177 -1.58 -25.42 -4.72
CA ALA A 177 -1.22 -25.35 -6.13
C ALA A 177 -0.13 -26.38 -6.50
N GLU A 178 0.76 -26.71 -5.56
CA GLU A 178 1.80 -27.73 -5.72
C GLU A 178 1.31 -29.16 -5.43
N GLY A 179 0.02 -29.32 -5.09
CA GLY A 179 -0.60 -30.63 -4.85
C GLY A 179 -0.23 -31.26 -3.49
N PHE A 180 0.31 -30.45 -2.58
CA PHE A 180 0.46 -30.86 -1.18
C PHE A 180 -0.88 -30.71 -0.45
N ASP A 181 -1.77 -31.68 -0.66
CA ASP A 181 -2.99 -31.76 0.13
C ASP A 181 -2.63 -32.15 1.57
N LYS A 182 -2.94 -31.28 2.52
CA LYS A 182 -2.84 -31.60 3.95
C LYS A 182 -4.01 -32.50 4.36
N THR A 183 -4.05 -33.70 3.79
CA THR A 183 -4.87 -34.77 4.33
C THR A 183 -3.96 -35.72 5.10
N GLU A 184 -3.77 -35.39 6.39
CA GLU A 184 -3.77 -36.35 7.48
C GLU A 184 -3.84 -35.60 8.83
#